data_2051cb3ebe479e7d5b8038c13c7596a8
#
_entry.id   2051cb3ebe479e7d5b8038c13c7596a8
#
_cell.length_a   1.000
_cell.length_b   1.000
_cell.length_c   1.000
_cell.angle_alpha   90.00
_cell.angle_beta   90.00
_cell.angle_gamma   90.00
#
_symmetry.space_group_name_H-M   'P 1'
#
loop_
_entity.id
_entity.type
_entity.pdbx_description
1 polymer ?
#
loop_
_entity_poly.entity_id
_entity_poly.type
_entity_poly.pdbx_seq_one_letter_code
_entity_poly.pdbx_strand_id
1 'polypeptide(L)'
;AHVTAIGGPAEAVLAAGEEMPELRTSTTRTVADVPFLPREGHTMVGRVVGMPVSGHAVVNDIQITEGDTLDPSVANGVVVEQHMAAHFGFGAGDTFSVSTPEGWTEVEVLGVAASPEYLWPAKSRQEILVLPDDFGVIFAPETFVASLGEDAGRSEALFRLEDDASAEAVESARDAALAAGALDAFTLDEQPSNAALQEDVSGFAEMSVMFPAFFLVAAAFATYVMLGRMIGGQTANIGTMRALGYKGRTITRHYAAIGVGVGVVATIAGVVIGGLLAEAITRLYTGALSIPAAVVENRLETVVAGFATGVLTGFIAAWIPARGAGRISPATAMRGQLPPGGGGESIFERILPPLRGRAVRWLQAIRGLGRSRRRSVASVVGVMLATMLILVSWGMIDTIEVLLDRQFVQIQRYDAQLHIAGRAVDDVATDVAGVDGVDSVEPALVAPVTVLGPDGAYSTTQTALEPDATLHVLLGDDGQALPV
;
A
#
# COMPACT_ATOMS: atom_id res chain seq x y z
N ALA A 1 0.00 7.72 20.73
CA ALA A 1 0.96 7.05 21.61
C ALA A 1 2.18 6.60 20.81
N HIS A 2 3.37 6.63 21.41
CA HIS A 2 4.56 5.98 20.85
C HIS A 2 4.66 4.52 21.30
N VAL A 3 4.15 4.21 22.51
CA VAL A 3 4.02 2.86 23.02
C VAL A 3 2.63 2.66 23.61
N THR A 4 2.02 1.52 23.33
CA THR A 4 0.77 1.06 23.92
C THR A 4 1.04 -0.24 24.66
N ALA A 5 0.76 -0.29 25.95
CA ALA A 5 0.88 -1.49 26.77
C ALA A 5 -0.52 -2.02 27.11
N ILE A 6 -0.72 -3.32 27.00
CA ILE A 6 -2.02 -3.99 27.16
C ILE A 6 -2.00 -4.89 28.37
N GLY A 7 -3.04 -4.79 29.20
CA GLY A 7 -3.25 -5.65 30.36
C GLY A 7 -2.23 -5.41 31.49
N GLY A 8 -2.29 -6.28 32.48
CA GLY A 8 -1.45 -6.17 33.67
C GLY A 8 -1.97 -5.12 34.68
N PRO A 9 -1.21 -4.87 35.76
CA PRO A 9 -1.56 -3.91 36.79
C PRO A 9 -1.37 -2.46 36.29
N ALA A 10 -2.45 -1.81 35.85
CA ALA A 10 -2.44 -0.52 35.19
C ALA A 10 -1.62 0.55 35.94
N GLU A 11 -1.74 0.61 37.26
CA GLU A 11 -0.98 1.57 38.10
C GLU A 11 0.53 1.31 38.06
N ALA A 12 0.96 0.03 38.08
CA ALA A 12 2.37 -0.30 38.04
C ALA A 12 2.98 -0.05 36.67
N VAL A 13 2.23 -0.36 35.60
CA VAL A 13 2.64 -0.09 34.21
C VAL A 13 2.74 1.41 33.96
N LEU A 14 1.79 2.20 34.48
CA LEU A 14 1.81 3.66 34.36
C LEU A 14 3.00 4.25 35.15
N ALA A 15 3.23 3.78 36.37
CA ALA A 15 4.36 4.26 37.22
C ALA A 15 5.72 3.94 36.58
N ALA A 16 5.87 2.78 35.95
CA ALA A 16 7.08 2.46 35.19
C ALA A 16 7.31 3.45 34.03
N GLY A 17 6.22 3.95 33.44
CA GLY A 17 6.27 4.99 32.42
C GLY A 17 6.81 6.32 32.95
N GLU A 18 6.45 6.72 34.19
CA GLU A 18 6.90 7.99 34.78
C GLU A 18 8.43 8.03 35.01
N GLU A 19 9.07 6.89 35.08
CA GLU A 19 10.52 6.77 35.20
C GLU A 19 11.27 6.80 33.87
N MET A 20 10.54 6.75 32.72
CA MET A 20 11.14 6.70 31.41
C MET A 20 11.75 8.04 30.99
N PRO A 21 12.99 8.04 30.46
CA PRO A 21 13.56 9.24 29.88
C PRO A 21 12.74 9.63 28.63
N GLU A 22 12.62 10.93 28.39
CA GLU A 22 11.90 11.47 27.23
C GLU A 22 10.37 11.26 27.26
N LEU A 23 9.78 10.82 28.38
CA LEU A 23 8.32 10.76 28.52
C LEU A 23 7.73 12.16 28.52
N ARG A 24 6.81 12.43 27.60
CA ARG A 24 6.05 13.69 27.58
C ARG A 24 4.76 13.58 28.39
N THR A 25 4.02 12.46 28.20
CA THR A 25 2.77 12.22 28.91
C THR A 25 2.36 10.75 28.80
N SER A 26 1.56 10.31 29.76
CA SER A 26 0.97 8.97 29.78
C SER A 26 -0.46 9.00 30.28
N THR A 27 -1.25 8.01 29.94
CA THR A 27 -2.61 7.83 30.42
C THR A 27 -3.01 6.37 30.35
N THR A 28 -4.04 6.01 31.11
CA THR A 28 -4.69 4.69 31.02
C THR A 28 -6.09 4.86 30.48
N ARG A 29 -6.58 3.79 29.84
CA ARG A 29 -7.99 3.66 29.42
C ARG A 29 -8.40 2.20 29.48
N THR A 30 -9.69 1.95 29.43
CA THR A 30 -10.25 0.61 29.27
C THR A 30 -10.75 0.41 27.84
N VAL A 31 -10.45 -0.75 27.28
CA VAL A 31 -10.95 -1.15 25.94
C VAL A 31 -11.65 -2.49 26.07
N ALA A 32 -12.81 -2.64 25.49
CA ALA A 32 -13.57 -3.89 25.49
C ALA A 32 -13.98 -4.27 24.08
N ASP A 33 -13.85 -5.55 23.74
CA ASP A 33 -14.35 -6.10 22.47
C ASP A 33 -15.63 -6.88 22.79
N VAL A 34 -16.77 -6.39 22.30
CA VAL A 34 -18.12 -6.95 22.54
C VAL A 34 -18.95 -6.96 21.25
N PRO A 35 -19.94 -7.85 21.11
CA PRO A 35 -20.81 -7.82 19.94
C PRO A 35 -21.61 -6.53 19.83
N PHE A 36 -21.71 -5.98 18.62
CA PHE A 36 -22.62 -4.90 18.23
C PHE A 36 -23.73 -5.45 17.34
N LEU A 37 -24.89 -4.85 17.43
CA LEU A 37 -26.05 -5.09 16.56
C LEU A 37 -26.41 -3.77 15.85
N PRO A 38 -25.64 -3.37 14.81
CA PRO A 38 -25.84 -2.09 14.14
C PRO A 38 -27.15 -1.99 13.37
N ARG A 39 -27.73 -3.13 12.97
CA ARG A 39 -29.05 -3.26 12.35
C ARG A 39 -29.64 -4.61 12.68
N GLU A 40 -30.97 -4.75 12.57
CA GLU A 40 -31.65 -6.00 12.84
C GLU A 40 -31.08 -7.16 12.02
N GLY A 41 -30.76 -8.25 12.71
CA GLY A 41 -30.21 -9.46 12.09
C GLY A 41 -28.72 -9.39 11.69
N HIS A 42 -27.99 -8.31 11.99
CA HIS A 42 -26.58 -8.17 11.67
C HIS A 42 -25.74 -7.93 12.94
N THR A 43 -25.01 -8.94 13.34
CA THR A 43 -24.11 -8.85 14.51
C THR A 43 -22.66 -8.81 14.02
N MET A 44 -21.86 -7.91 14.59
CA MET A 44 -20.44 -7.73 14.26
C MET A 44 -19.61 -7.64 15.53
N VAL A 45 -18.30 -7.79 15.39
CA VAL A 45 -17.35 -7.52 16.48
C VAL A 45 -17.23 -6.02 16.68
N GLY A 46 -17.54 -5.54 17.87
CA GLY A 46 -17.44 -4.13 18.24
C GLY A 46 -16.33 -3.90 19.25
N ARG A 47 -15.56 -2.86 19.07
CA ARG A 47 -14.59 -2.36 20.04
C ARG A 47 -15.10 -1.10 20.71
N VAL A 48 -15.21 -1.13 22.02
CA VAL A 48 -15.58 0.01 22.85
C VAL A 48 -14.32 0.57 23.49
N VAL A 49 -13.97 1.81 23.17
CA VAL A 49 -12.80 2.50 23.68
C VAL A 49 -13.23 3.51 24.73
N GLY A 50 -12.75 3.35 25.95
CA GLY A 50 -13.02 4.28 27.06
C GLY A 50 -12.35 5.63 26.84
N MET A 51 -13.15 6.70 26.98
CA MET A 51 -12.72 8.08 26.80
C MET A 51 -13.19 8.97 27.95
N PRO A 52 -12.45 10.04 28.26
CA PRO A 52 -12.90 11.01 29.24
C PRO A 52 -14.15 11.74 28.73
N VAL A 53 -15.15 11.90 29.59
CA VAL A 53 -16.41 12.63 29.28
C VAL A 53 -16.26 14.15 29.34
N SER A 54 -15.14 14.66 29.83
CA SER A 54 -14.87 16.10 29.93
C SER A 54 -13.45 16.40 29.46
N GLY A 55 -13.35 17.35 28.53
CA GLY A 55 -12.08 17.74 27.94
C GLY A 55 -11.64 16.82 26.81
N HIS A 56 -10.35 16.84 26.52
CA HIS A 56 -9.71 16.06 25.48
C HIS A 56 -8.91 14.93 26.10
N ALA A 57 -8.79 13.79 25.40
CA ALA A 57 -7.87 12.75 25.80
C ALA A 57 -6.43 13.28 25.68
N VAL A 58 -5.60 13.00 26.69
CA VAL A 58 -4.22 13.49 26.72
C VAL A 58 -3.35 12.83 25.66
N VAL A 59 -3.68 11.57 25.33
CA VAL A 59 -3.02 10.76 24.29
C VAL A 59 -4.10 10.14 23.42
N ASN A 60 -3.88 10.09 22.11
CA ASN A 60 -4.78 9.51 21.11
C ASN A 60 -6.20 10.10 21.17
N ASP A 61 -6.28 11.44 21.20
CA ASP A 61 -7.55 12.14 21.13
C ASP A 61 -8.28 11.88 19.80
N ILE A 62 -9.60 12.05 19.81
CA ILE A 62 -10.48 11.87 18.64
C ILE A 62 -10.86 13.22 18.06
N GLN A 63 -11.03 13.28 16.75
CA GLN A 63 -11.53 14.46 16.07
C GLN A 63 -13.00 14.26 15.70
N ILE A 64 -13.89 15.00 16.34
CA ILE A 64 -15.33 15.00 15.98
C ILE A 64 -15.46 15.56 14.56
N THR A 65 -16.07 14.78 13.66
CA THR A 65 -16.34 15.15 12.27
C THR A 65 -17.79 15.54 12.05
N GLU A 66 -18.72 15.00 12.88
CA GLU A 66 -20.16 15.29 12.84
C GLU A 66 -20.76 15.15 14.24
N GLY A 67 -21.76 15.96 14.59
CA GLY A 67 -22.45 15.92 15.88
C GLY A 67 -21.62 16.48 17.03
N ASP A 68 -21.80 15.92 18.21
CA ASP A 68 -21.21 16.36 19.47
C ASP A 68 -20.25 15.31 20.06
N THR A 69 -19.46 15.72 21.04
CA THR A 69 -18.62 14.83 21.84
C THR A 69 -19.43 14.12 22.92
N LEU A 70 -18.79 13.25 23.71
CA LEU A 70 -19.41 12.55 24.83
C LEU A 70 -20.01 13.54 25.82
N ASP A 71 -21.26 13.28 26.23
CA ASP A 71 -22.00 14.07 27.21
C ASP A 71 -22.24 13.23 28.48
N PRO A 72 -21.75 13.66 29.65
CA PRO A 72 -21.96 12.93 30.90
C PRO A 72 -23.45 12.82 31.33
N SER A 73 -24.35 13.62 30.76
CA SER A 73 -25.75 13.55 31.02
C SER A 73 -26.48 12.41 30.26
N VAL A 74 -25.86 11.86 29.23
CA VAL A 74 -26.37 10.77 28.41
C VAL A 74 -25.64 9.48 28.76
N ALA A 75 -26.22 8.66 29.62
CA ALA A 75 -25.53 7.49 30.20
C ALA A 75 -25.04 6.48 29.19
N ASN A 76 -25.78 6.26 28.10
CA ASN A 76 -25.41 5.34 26.99
C ASN A 76 -25.06 6.12 25.72
N GLY A 77 -24.63 7.36 25.84
CA GLY A 77 -24.16 8.17 24.71
C GLY A 77 -22.78 7.72 24.23
N VAL A 78 -22.65 7.51 22.94
CA VAL A 78 -21.39 7.06 22.29
C VAL A 78 -21.05 7.93 21.11
N VAL A 79 -19.78 7.99 20.77
CA VAL A 79 -19.28 8.56 19.52
C VAL A 79 -18.84 7.41 18.62
N VAL A 80 -19.36 7.35 17.39
CA VAL A 80 -19.07 6.26 16.46
C VAL A 80 -17.86 6.63 15.61
N GLU A 81 -17.00 5.65 15.36
CA GLU A 81 -15.88 5.82 14.45
C GLU A 81 -16.39 5.99 13.00
N GLN A 82 -15.74 6.89 12.24
CA GLN A 82 -16.24 7.39 10.95
C GLN A 82 -16.46 6.30 9.89
N HIS A 83 -15.66 5.23 9.84
CA HIS A 83 -15.83 4.16 8.86
C HIS A 83 -17.07 3.33 9.15
N MET A 84 -17.29 2.99 10.42
CA MET A 84 -18.53 2.35 10.88
C MET A 84 -19.74 3.24 10.62
N ALA A 85 -19.63 4.54 10.95
CA ALA A 85 -20.72 5.49 10.72
C ALA A 85 -21.05 5.63 9.23
N ALA A 86 -20.07 5.75 8.36
CA ALA A 86 -20.26 5.86 6.92
C ALA A 86 -20.88 4.59 6.31
N HIS A 87 -20.49 3.40 6.80
CA HIS A 87 -20.98 2.13 6.29
C HIS A 87 -22.45 1.87 6.66
N PHE A 88 -22.80 2.07 7.92
CA PHE A 88 -24.17 1.82 8.41
C PHE A 88 -25.09 3.05 8.27
N GLY A 89 -24.55 4.21 7.94
CA GLY A 89 -25.28 5.46 7.78
C GLY A 89 -25.65 6.10 9.11
N PHE A 90 -24.82 5.91 10.16
CA PHE A 90 -25.06 6.50 11.47
C PHE A 90 -24.73 7.99 11.49
N GLY A 91 -25.63 8.77 12.11
CA GLY A 91 -25.44 10.17 12.46
C GLY A 91 -25.89 10.45 13.88
N ALA A 92 -25.71 11.70 14.33
CA ALA A 92 -26.14 12.11 15.67
C ALA A 92 -27.65 11.91 15.86
N GLY A 93 -28.05 11.26 16.95
CA GLY A 93 -29.42 10.92 17.30
C GLY A 93 -29.88 9.52 16.86
N ASP A 94 -29.07 8.80 16.09
CA ASP A 94 -29.35 7.40 15.76
C ASP A 94 -29.04 6.48 16.95
N THR A 95 -29.61 5.27 16.94
CA THR A 95 -29.38 4.28 17.98
C THR A 95 -29.06 2.91 17.39
N PHE A 96 -28.30 2.12 18.13
CA PHE A 96 -28.08 0.70 17.86
C PHE A 96 -27.79 -0.05 19.16
N SER A 97 -27.64 -1.37 19.12
CA SER A 97 -27.48 -2.16 20.35
C SER A 97 -26.06 -2.69 20.52
N VAL A 98 -25.57 -2.66 21.75
CA VAL A 98 -24.31 -3.23 22.20
C VAL A 98 -24.58 -4.35 23.19
N SER A 99 -23.85 -5.45 23.09
CA SER A 99 -23.98 -6.56 24.04
C SER A 99 -23.37 -6.19 25.39
N THR A 100 -24.13 -6.38 26.44
CA THR A 100 -23.70 -6.20 27.85
C THR A 100 -24.02 -7.49 28.64
N PRO A 101 -23.51 -7.68 29.85
CA PRO A 101 -23.84 -8.84 30.68
C PRO A 101 -25.34 -9.00 30.93
N GLU A 102 -26.13 -7.92 30.86
CA GLU A 102 -27.57 -7.89 31.08
C GLU A 102 -28.35 -8.16 29.77
N GLY A 103 -27.72 -8.25 28.64
CA GLY A 103 -28.28 -8.43 27.30
C GLY A 103 -27.93 -7.29 26.34
N TRP A 104 -28.76 -7.14 25.32
CA TRP A 104 -28.62 -6.04 24.36
C TRP A 104 -29.06 -4.71 24.97
N THR A 105 -28.14 -3.76 25.03
CA THR A 105 -28.35 -2.40 25.52
C THR A 105 -28.32 -1.42 24.37
N GLU A 106 -29.33 -0.59 24.24
CA GLU A 106 -29.43 0.47 23.25
C GLU A 106 -28.48 1.62 23.63
N VAL A 107 -27.66 2.07 22.66
CA VAL A 107 -26.76 3.23 22.76
C VAL A 107 -27.20 4.30 21.79
N GLU A 108 -27.01 5.57 22.18
CA GLU A 108 -27.33 6.75 21.36
C GLU A 108 -26.05 7.32 20.76
N VAL A 109 -26.06 7.51 19.46
CA VAL A 109 -24.96 8.16 18.73
C VAL A 109 -25.00 9.66 18.96
N LEU A 110 -24.05 10.21 19.69
CA LEU A 110 -23.91 11.64 19.92
C LEU A 110 -23.18 12.33 18.77
N GLY A 111 -22.25 11.63 18.15
CA GLY A 111 -21.47 12.14 17.04
C GLY A 111 -20.64 11.08 16.36
N VAL A 112 -19.93 11.52 15.33
CA VAL A 112 -19.00 10.72 14.54
C VAL A 112 -17.60 11.30 14.69
N ALA A 113 -16.60 10.44 14.86
CA ALA A 113 -15.22 10.86 15.01
C ALA A 113 -14.24 10.09 14.15
N ALA A 114 -13.18 10.79 13.74
CA ALA A 114 -11.95 10.21 13.23
C ALA A 114 -10.98 9.98 14.39
N SER A 115 -10.26 8.85 14.36
CA SER A 115 -9.22 8.54 15.35
C SER A 115 -7.91 8.19 14.67
N PRO A 116 -6.76 8.65 15.21
CA PRO A 116 -5.45 8.28 14.67
C PRO A 116 -5.14 6.79 14.81
N GLU A 117 -5.87 6.06 15.65
CA GLU A 117 -5.69 4.62 15.85
C GLU A 117 -6.51 3.78 14.87
N TYR A 118 -7.49 4.38 14.18
CA TYR A 118 -8.43 3.70 13.29
C TYR A 118 -8.52 4.37 11.92
N LEU A 119 -7.45 5.03 11.45
CA LEU A 119 -7.37 5.52 10.06
C LEU A 119 -7.50 4.38 9.04
N TRP A 120 -7.10 3.20 9.43
CA TRP A 120 -7.40 1.92 8.80
C TRP A 120 -7.98 1.04 9.90
N PRO A 121 -9.29 0.80 9.96
CA PRO A 121 -9.91 0.04 11.05
C PRO A 121 -9.53 -1.43 10.98
N ALA A 122 -8.34 -1.76 11.49
CA ALA A 122 -7.85 -3.11 11.61
C ALA A 122 -8.12 -3.63 13.03
N LYS A 123 -8.62 -4.85 13.15
CA LYS A 123 -8.91 -5.49 14.44
C LYS A 123 -7.63 -5.94 15.14
N SER A 124 -6.68 -6.44 14.35
CA SER A 124 -5.35 -6.88 14.80
C SER A 124 -4.32 -6.64 13.71
N ARG A 125 -3.03 -6.85 14.02
CA ARG A 125 -1.92 -6.74 13.06
C ARG A 125 -2.00 -7.75 11.90
N GLN A 126 -2.71 -8.84 12.08
CA GLN A 126 -2.86 -9.92 11.11
C GLN A 126 -4.12 -9.77 10.26
N GLU A 127 -5.13 -9.08 10.76
CA GLU A 127 -6.37 -8.79 10.04
C GLU A 127 -6.30 -7.40 9.39
N ILE A 128 -5.54 -7.32 8.30
CA ILE A 128 -5.35 -6.07 7.53
C ILE A 128 -6.58 -5.76 6.67
N LEU A 129 -7.28 -6.79 6.18
CA LEU A 129 -8.49 -6.68 5.38
C LEU A 129 -9.71 -6.94 6.26
N VAL A 130 -10.14 -5.92 7.00
CA VAL A 130 -11.38 -5.98 7.77
C VAL A 130 -12.48 -5.30 6.98
N LEU A 131 -13.56 -6.04 6.75
CA LEU A 131 -14.75 -5.44 6.15
C LEU A 131 -15.51 -4.61 7.21
N PRO A 132 -16.07 -3.46 6.84
CA PRO A 132 -16.87 -2.65 7.79
C PRO A 132 -18.08 -3.37 8.38
N ASP A 133 -18.53 -4.46 7.75
CA ASP A 133 -19.57 -5.35 8.26
C ASP A 133 -19.08 -6.23 9.44
N ASP A 134 -17.78 -6.47 9.56
CA ASP A 134 -17.21 -7.45 10.52
C ASP A 134 -16.64 -6.80 11.78
N PHE A 135 -16.26 -5.52 11.70
CA PHE A 135 -15.63 -4.82 12.81
C PHE A 135 -15.99 -3.33 12.85
N GLY A 136 -16.37 -2.87 14.04
CA GLY A 136 -16.68 -1.47 14.29
C GLY A 136 -16.08 -0.96 15.59
N VAL A 137 -15.92 0.35 15.68
CA VAL A 137 -15.35 1.02 16.86
C VAL A 137 -16.26 2.12 17.33
N ILE A 138 -16.44 2.19 18.65
CA ILE A 138 -17.11 3.31 19.31
C ILE A 138 -16.26 3.83 20.46
N PHE A 139 -16.41 5.11 20.74
CA PHE A 139 -15.82 5.79 21.88
C PHE A 139 -16.94 6.05 22.90
N ALA A 140 -16.73 5.62 24.13
CA ALA A 140 -17.74 5.69 25.17
C ALA A 140 -17.13 6.17 26.49
N PRO A 141 -17.94 6.66 27.44
CA PRO A 141 -17.47 6.96 28.80
C PRO A 141 -16.81 5.73 29.44
N GLU A 142 -15.73 5.92 30.20
CA GLU A 142 -15.08 4.84 30.97
C GLU A 142 -16.09 4.06 31.86
N THR A 143 -17.09 4.76 32.39
CA THR A 143 -18.17 4.13 33.18
C THR A 143 -19.03 3.18 32.37
N PHE A 144 -19.27 3.47 31.10
CA PHE A 144 -19.98 2.57 30.20
C PHE A 144 -19.12 1.34 29.88
N VAL A 145 -17.81 1.53 29.58
CA VAL A 145 -16.90 0.41 29.33
C VAL A 145 -16.82 -0.52 30.55
N ALA A 146 -16.74 0.04 31.74
CA ALA A 146 -16.73 -0.74 32.99
C ALA A 146 -18.04 -1.56 33.20
N SER A 147 -19.17 -1.11 32.67
CA SER A 147 -20.42 -1.86 32.75
C SER A 147 -20.49 -3.06 31.80
N LEU A 148 -19.59 -3.20 30.85
CA LEU A 148 -19.52 -4.34 29.92
C LEU A 148 -19.01 -5.63 30.56
N GLY A 149 -18.52 -5.55 31.81
CA GLY A 149 -18.03 -6.69 32.60
C GLY A 149 -16.50 -6.71 32.70
N GLU A 150 -16.03 -7.23 33.83
CA GLU A 150 -14.58 -7.29 34.13
C GLU A 150 -13.80 -8.18 33.13
N ASP A 151 -14.46 -9.24 32.62
CA ASP A 151 -13.85 -10.16 31.67
C ASP A 151 -13.82 -9.64 30.22
N ALA A 152 -14.65 -8.64 29.90
CA ALA A 152 -14.71 -8.06 28.54
C ALA A 152 -13.69 -6.94 28.33
N GLY A 153 -13.33 -6.24 29.42
CA GLY A 153 -12.45 -5.07 29.41
C GLY A 153 -10.99 -5.43 29.62
N ARG A 154 -10.09 -4.85 28.82
CA ARG A 154 -8.65 -4.86 29.06
C ARG A 154 -8.18 -3.44 29.35
N SER A 155 -7.28 -3.31 30.30
CA SER A 155 -6.59 -2.03 30.58
C SER A 155 -5.52 -1.79 29.54
N GLU A 156 -5.44 -0.56 29.03
CA GLU A 156 -4.37 -0.11 28.15
C GLU A 156 -3.68 1.10 28.79
N ALA A 157 -2.34 1.08 28.80
CA ALA A 157 -1.53 2.23 29.17
C ALA A 157 -0.87 2.81 27.90
N LEU A 158 -1.06 4.10 27.69
CA LEU A 158 -0.60 4.81 26.51
C LEU A 158 0.54 5.74 26.91
N PHE A 159 1.69 5.63 26.25
CA PHE A 159 2.86 6.46 26.49
C PHE A 159 3.16 7.32 25.28
N ARG A 160 3.26 8.62 25.48
CA ARG A 160 3.73 9.56 24.48
C ARG A 160 5.08 10.13 24.95
N LEU A 161 6.11 9.83 24.19
CA LEU A 161 7.44 10.38 24.35
C LEU A 161 7.55 11.73 23.63
N GLU A 162 8.66 12.43 23.78
CA GLU A 162 8.96 13.63 23.00
C GLU A 162 8.97 13.31 21.50
N ASP A 163 8.67 14.33 20.67
CA ASP A 163 8.48 14.12 19.22
C ASP A 163 9.80 13.75 18.49
N ASP A 164 10.95 13.97 19.13
CA ASP A 164 12.29 13.60 18.65
C ASP A 164 12.92 12.44 19.44
N ALA A 165 12.10 11.69 20.17
CA ALA A 165 12.57 10.53 20.92
C ALA A 165 13.26 9.50 20.00
N SER A 166 14.37 8.95 20.47
CA SER A 166 15.12 7.96 19.72
C SER A 166 14.38 6.62 19.65
N ALA A 167 14.63 5.82 18.62
CA ALA A 167 14.08 4.47 18.52
C ALA A 167 14.48 3.61 19.75
N GLU A 168 15.68 3.82 20.30
CA GLU A 168 16.15 3.12 21.50
C GLU A 168 15.34 3.53 22.75
N ALA A 169 14.92 4.79 22.85
CA ALA A 169 14.05 5.25 23.94
C ALA A 169 12.65 4.63 23.83
N VAL A 170 12.11 4.50 22.61
CA VAL A 170 10.80 3.86 22.36
C VAL A 170 10.85 2.37 22.74
N GLU A 171 11.88 1.65 22.32
CA GLU A 171 12.05 0.24 22.68
C GLU A 171 12.28 0.07 24.19
N SER A 172 13.06 0.94 24.83
CA SER A 172 13.26 0.93 26.27
C SER A 172 11.94 1.16 27.03
N ALA A 173 11.09 2.03 26.52
CA ALA A 173 9.76 2.28 27.09
C ALA A 173 8.85 1.04 26.98
N ARG A 174 8.87 0.37 25.85
CA ARG A 174 8.17 -0.89 25.65
C ARG A 174 8.63 -1.96 26.63
N ASP A 175 9.95 -2.17 26.74
CA ASP A 175 10.54 -3.18 27.62
C ASP A 175 10.23 -2.88 29.10
N ALA A 176 10.25 -1.60 29.51
CA ALA A 176 9.88 -1.18 30.85
C ALA A 176 8.41 -1.50 31.18
N ALA A 177 7.49 -1.28 30.21
CA ALA A 177 6.07 -1.63 30.38
C ALA A 177 5.87 -3.14 30.55
N LEU A 178 6.56 -3.96 29.76
CA LEU A 178 6.55 -5.41 29.90
C LEU A 178 7.13 -5.87 31.24
N ALA A 179 8.25 -5.28 31.67
CA ALA A 179 8.86 -5.58 32.96
C ALA A 179 7.97 -5.18 34.15
N ALA A 180 7.12 -4.17 34.00
CA ALA A 180 6.14 -3.76 35.00
C ALA A 180 4.90 -4.68 35.03
N GLY A 181 4.80 -5.67 34.17
CA GLY A 181 3.77 -6.69 34.16
C GLY A 181 2.67 -6.49 33.11
N ALA A 182 2.88 -5.63 32.12
CA ALA A 182 2.00 -5.61 30.94
C ALA A 182 2.04 -6.97 30.24
N LEU A 183 0.89 -7.44 29.76
CA LEU A 183 0.79 -8.72 29.05
C LEU A 183 1.37 -8.62 27.65
N ASP A 184 1.21 -7.48 27.01
CA ASP A 184 1.76 -7.14 25.71
C ASP A 184 2.09 -5.65 25.65
N ALA A 185 3.05 -5.26 24.82
CA ALA A 185 3.36 -3.87 24.56
C ALA A 185 3.88 -3.73 23.12
N PHE A 186 3.38 -2.74 22.40
CA PHE A 186 3.77 -2.49 21.02
C PHE A 186 4.04 -1.00 20.76
N THR A 187 4.88 -0.76 19.79
CA THR A 187 5.23 0.60 19.37
C THR A 187 4.21 1.15 18.36
N LEU A 188 4.32 2.45 18.04
CA LEU A 188 3.47 3.07 17.01
C LEU A 188 3.59 2.36 15.65
N ASP A 189 4.79 1.89 15.28
CA ASP A 189 4.99 1.18 14.00
C ASP A 189 4.28 -0.18 13.97
N GLU A 190 4.07 -0.75 15.14
CA GLU A 190 3.36 -2.01 15.32
C GLU A 190 1.86 -1.85 15.59
N GLN A 191 1.38 -0.63 15.78
CA GLN A 191 -0.04 -0.34 15.95
C GLN A 191 -0.81 -0.78 14.69
N PRO A 192 -1.89 -1.57 14.81
CA PRO A 192 -2.53 -2.25 13.67
C PRO A 192 -2.85 -1.35 12.47
N SER A 193 -3.50 -0.22 12.72
CA SER A 193 -3.86 0.75 11.68
C SER A 193 -2.62 1.38 11.03
N ASN A 194 -1.61 1.75 11.84
CA ASN A 194 -0.39 2.35 11.33
C ASN A 194 0.45 1.33 10.56
N ALA A 195 0.57 0.10 11.04
CA ALA A 195 1.27 -0.97 10.34
C ALA A 195 0.64 -1.27 8.97
N ALA A 196 -0.70 -1.34 8.89
CA ALA A 196 -1.41 -1.54 7.64
C ALA A 196 -1.15 -0.38 6.65
N LEU A 197 -1.24 0.87 7.11
CA LEU A 197 -0.96 2.03 6.29
C LEU A 197 0.50 2.10 5.85
N GLN A 198 1.45 1.75 6.71
CA GLN A 198 2.87 1.74 6.36
C GLN A 198 3.21 0.68 5.33
N GLU A 199 2.60 -0.51 5.43
CA GLU A 199 2.76 -1.56 4.42
C GLU A 199 2.24 -1.10 3.05
N ASP A 200 1.07 -0.47 3.01
CA ASP A 200 0.51 0.09 1.78
C ASP A 200 1.40 1.20 1.19
N VAL A 201 1.84 2.15 2.03
CA VAL A 201 2.76 3.23 1.62
C VAL A 201 4.11 2.68 1.16
N SER A 202 4.65 1.63 1.80
CA SER A 202 5.91 1.00 1.40
C SER A 202 5.81 0.35 0.02
N GLY A 203 4.69 -0.29 -0.27
CA GLY A 203 4.36 -0.81 -1.60
C GLY A 203 4.36 0.30 -2.67
N PHE A 204 3.74 1.45 -2.39
CA PHE A 204 3.81 2.61 -3.28
C PHE A 204 5.24 3.16 -3.42
N ALA A 205 6.04 3.18 -2.35
CA ALA A 205 7.42 3.65 -2.38
C ALA A 205 8.29 2.80 -3.31
N GLU A 206 8.17 1.47 -3.26
CA GLU A 206 8.88 0.56 -4.18
C GLU A 206 8.46 0.78 -5.64
N MET A 207 7.15 0.90 -5.90
CA MET A 207 6.62 1.20 -7.23
C MET A 207 7.09 2.55 -7.74
N SER A 208 7.26 3.55 -6.86
CA SER A 208 7.68 4.90 -7.20
C SER A 208 9.11 4.98 -7.77
N VAL A 209 9.95 3.97 -7.54
CA VAL A 209 11.29 3.85 -8.12
C VAL A 209 11.27 2.98 -9.38
N MET A 210 10.61 1.84 -9.31
CA MET A 210 10.64 0.84 -10.37
C MET A 210 9.96 1.33 -11.66
N PHE A 211 8.74 1.84 -11.59
CA PHE A 211 8.01 2.30 -12.77
C PHE A 211 8.68 3.48 -13.48
N PRO A 212 9.06 4.58 -12.78
CA PRO A 212 9.78 5.68 -13.42
C PRO A 212 11.10 5.24 -14.06
N ALA A 213 11.85 4.30 -13.47
CA ALA A 213 13.07 3.79 -14.06
C ALA A 213 12.81 3.15 -15.44
N PHE A 214 11.80 2.30 -15.58
CA PHE A 214 11.41 1.72 -16.87
C PHE A 214 10.96 2.78 -17.88
N PHE A 215 10.14 3.75 -17.46
CA PHE A 215 9.71 4.84 -18.33
C PHE A 215 10.88 5.72 -18.79
N LEU A 216 11.84 6.03 -17.90
CA LEU A 216 13.02 6.81 -18.24
C LEU A 216 13.92 6.06 -19.24
N VAL A 217 14.08 4.75 -19.09
CA VAL A 217 14.82 3.92 -20.07
C VAL A 217 14.12 3.95 -21.43
N ALA A 218 12.81 3.77 -21.46
CA ALA A 218 12.02 3.84 -22.69
C ALA A 218 12.13 5.23 -23.36
N ALA A 219 11.99 6.32 -22.58
CA ALA A 219 12.12 7.69 -23.04
C ALA A 219 13.53 8.01 -23.55
N ALA A 220 14.57 7.56 -22.84
CA ALA A 220 15.95 7.69 -23.28
C ALA A 220 16.17 7.01 -24.62
N PHE A 221 15.61 5.82 -24.78
CA PHE A 221 15.73 5.06 -25.99
C PHE A 221 14.98 5.71 -27.18
N ALA A 222 13.76 6.20 -26.96
CA ALA A 222 13.00 6.95 -27.95
C ALA A 222 13.75 8.21 -28.40
N THR A 223 14.31 8.96 -27.44
CA THR A 223 15.14 10.16 -27.73
C THR A 223 16.40 9.81 -28.51
N TYR A 224 17.08 8.72 -28.16
CA TYR A 224 18.23 8.20 -28.90
C TYR A 224 17.90 7.90 -30.37
N VAL A 225 16.79 7.20 -30.62
CA VAL A 225 16.33 6.86 -31.98
C VAL A 225 15.96 8.11 -32.77
N MET A 226 15.23 9.03 -32.14
CA MET A 226 14.79 10.29 -32.75
C MET A 226 16.00 11.14 -33.19
N LEU A 227 16.96 11.35 -32.28
CA LEU A 227 18.18 12.09 -32.57
C LEU A 227 19.05 11.41 -33.64
N GLY A 228 19.14 10.09 -33.59
CA GLY A 228 19.86 9.30 -34.62
C GLY A 228 19.26 9.51 -36.00
N ARG A 229 17.93 9.55 -36.14
CA ARG A 229 17.23 9.84 -37.39
C ARG A 229 17.45 11.28 -37.85
N MET A 230 17.37 12.25 -36.94
CA MET A 230 17.58 13.66 -37.25
C MET A 230 19.01 13.90 -37.74
N ILE A 231 20.03 13.35 -37.08
CA ILE A 231 21.44 13.44 -37.49
C ILE A 231 21.65 12.77 -38.85
N GLY A 232 21.03 11.61 -39.10
CA GLY A 232 21.08 10.92 -40.39
C GLY A 232 20.53 11.79 -41.54
N GLY A 233 19.42 12.49 -41.32
CA GLY A 233 18.84 13.44 -42.29
C GLY A 233 19.70 14.69 -42.52
N GLN A 234 20.51 15.08 -41.55
CA GLN A 234 21.35 16.28 -41.62
C GLN A 234 22.81 16.01 -41.94
N THR A 235 23.14 14.79 -42.37
CA THR A 235 24.52 14.37 -42.63
C THR A 235 25.26 15.28 -43.63
N ALA A 236 24.56 15.74 -44.70
CA ALA A 236 25.14 16.65 -45.69
C ALA A 236 25.51 18.00 -45.06
N ASN A 237 24.61 18.59 -44.25
CA ASN A 237 24.85 19.85 -43.53
C ASN A 237 26.03 19.72 -42.56
N ILE A 238 26.09 18.61 -41.84
CA ILE A 238 27.25 18.29 -40.95
C ILE A 238 28.54 18.24 -41.74
N GLY A 239 28.53 17.61 -42.93
CA GLY A 239 29.65 17.54 -43.83
C GLY A 239 30.12 18.93 -44.28
N THR A 240 29.21 19.80 -44.68
CA THR A 240 29.49 21.18 -45.07
C THR A 240 30.11 21.98 -43.91
N MET A 241 29.53 21.89 -42.70
CA MET A 241 30.10 22.55 -41.51
C MET A 241 31.53 22.04 -41.22
N ARG A 242 31.75 20.74 -41.33
CA ARG A 242 33.08 20.16 -41.14
C ARG A 242 34.09 20.63 -42.21
N ALA A 243 33.66 20.75 -43.47
CA ALA A 243 34.48 21.28 -44.55
C ALA A 243 34.84 22.75 -44.34
N LEU A 244 33.93 23.54 -43.75
CA LEU A 244 34.18 24.94 -43.36
C LEU A 244 35.02 25.10 -42.09
N GLY A 245 35.57 23.99 -41.51
CA GLY A 245 36.51 24.04 -40.40
C GLY A 245 35.86 23.91 -39.00
N TYR A 246 34.56 23.69 -38.88
CA TYR A 246 33.95 23.46 -37.55
C TYR A 246 34.51 22.21 -36.89
N LYS A 247 34.89 22.34 -35.61
CA LYS A 247 35.42 21.22 -34.82
C LYS A 247 34.35 20.19 -34.51
N GLY A 248 34.67 18.90 -34.53
CA GLY A 248 33.71 17.83 -34.18
C GLY A 248 33.09 17.99 -32.79
N ARG A 249 33.81 18.55 -31.81
CA ARG A 249 33.27 18.88 -30.47
C ARG A 249 32.13 19.90 -30.53
N THR A 250 32.19 20.88 -31.43
CA THR A 250 31.10 21.88 -31.58
C THR A 250 29.84 21.23 -32.09
N ILE A 251 29.95 20.32 -33.05
CA ILE A 251 28.82 19.56 -33.59
C ILE A 251 28.25 18.62 -32.52
N THR A 252 29.10 17.89 -31.79
CA THR A 252 28.67 17.03 -30.66
C THR A 252 27.93 17.85 -29.62
N ARG A 253 28.44 19.02 -29.22
CA ARG A 253 27.76 19.88 -28.22
C ARG A 253 26.42 20.38 -28.73
N HIS A 254 26.31 20.73 -30.01
CA HIS A 254 25.04 21.18 -30.60
C HIS A 254 23.96 20.10 -30.51
N TYR A 255 24.24 18.88 -30.96
CA TYR A 255 23.26 17.79 -30.90
C TYR A 255 23.02 17.28 -29.47
N ALA A 256 24.01 17.31 -28.59
CA ALA A 256 23.80 17.02 -27.17
C ALA A 256 22.90 18.06 -26.50
N ALA A 257 23.07 19.37 -26.84
CA ALA A 257 22.23 20.45 -26.35
C ALA A 257 20.75 20.29 -26.78
N ILE A 258 20.49 19.73 -27.97
CA ILE A 258 19.12 19.41 -28.39
C ILE A 258 18.50 18.37 -27.46
N GLY A 259 19.24 17.31 -27.12
CA GLY A 259 18.76 16.30 -26.19
C GLY A 259 18.51 16.84 -24.78
N VAL A 260 19.42 17.70 -24.29
CA VAL A 260 19.22 18.43 -23.02
C VAL A 260 18.00 19.33 -23.11
N GLY A 261 17.82 20.07 -24.21
CA GLY A 261 16.63 20.93 -24.42
C GLY A 261 15.32 20.15 -24.39
N VAL A 262 15.28 18.99 -25.05
CA VAL A 262 14.12 18.08 -24.99
C VAL A 262 13.91 17.59 -23.54
N GLY A 263 14.98 17.19 -22.84
CA GLY A 263 14.92 16.80 -21.44
C GLY A 263 14.38 17.90 -20.54
N VAL A 264 14.86 19.14 -20.69
CA VAL A 264 14.39 20.29 -19.90
C VAL A 264 12.91 20.56 -20.13
N VAL A 265 12.47 20.67 -21.39
CA VAL A 265 11.08 20.96 -21.72
C VAL A 265 10.15 19.86 -21.24
N ALA A 266 10.53 18.59 -21.48
CA ALA A 266 9.76 17.44 -21.03
C ALA A 266 9.67 17.38 -19.50
N THR A 267 10.76 17.69 -18.79
CA THR A 267 10.79 17.67 -17.33
C THR A 267 9.96 18.80 -16.71
N ILE A 268 10.02 20.02 -17.28
CA ILE A 268 9.17 21.13 -16.81
C ILE A 268 7.69 20.75 -16.92
N ALA A 269 7.28 20.23 -18.08
CA ALA A 269 5.92 19.75 -18.28
C ALA A 269 5.57 18.60 -17.32
N GLY A 270 6.51 17.65 -17.13
CA GLY A 270 6.37 16.52 -16.22
C GLY A 270 6.22 16.93 -14.76
N VAL A 271 6.98 17.91 -14.28
CA VAL A 271 6.86 18.43 -12.90
C VAL A 271 5.50 19.10 -12.67
N VAL A 272 5.04 19.93 -13.63
CA VAL A 272 3.73 20.59 -13.50
C VAL A 272 2.59 19.59 -13.52
N ILE A 273 2.55 18.69 -14.50
CA ILE A 273 1.49 17.68 -14.62
C ILE A 273 1.58 16.69 -13.46
N GLY A 274 2.79 16.26 -13.10
CA GLY A 274 3.02 15.34 -11.99
C GLY A 274 2.57 15.91 -10.65
N GLY A 275 2.81 17.20 -10.39
CA GLY A 275 2.31 17.87 -9.18
C GLY A 275 0.78 17.89 -9.10
N LEU A 276 0.10 18.22 -10.22
CA LEU A 276 -1.36 18.19 -10.29
C LEU A 276 -1.94 16.78 -10.08
N LEU A 277 -1.30 15.77 -10.69
CA LEU A 277 -1.71 14.38 -10.52
C LEU A 277 -1.44 13.89 -9.11
N ALA A 278 -0.32 14.24 -8.50
CA ALA A 278 -0.01 13.88 -7.11
C ALA A 278 -1.07 14.44 -6.15
N GLU A 279 -1.46 15.70 -6.32
CA GLU A 279 -2.54 16.29 -5.52
C GLU A 279 -3.87 15.56 -5.71
N ALA A 280 -4.25 15.26 -6.95
CA ALA A 280 -5.48 14.57 -7.26
C ALA A 280 -5.50 13.13 -6.69
N ILE A 281 -4.39 12.39 -6.82
CA ILE A 281 -4.26 11.02 -6.30
C ILE A 281 -4.27 11.04 -4.77
N THR A 282 -3.55 11.96 -4.12
CA THR A 282 -3.54 12.06 -2.66
C THR A 282 -4.95 12.33 -2.13
N ARG A 283 -5.68 13.28 -2.74
CA ARG A 283 -7.07 13.56 -2.33
C ARG A 283 -8.01 12.39 -2.54
N LEU A 284 -7.85 11.66 -3.65
CA LEU A 284 -8.64 10.47 -3.93
C LEU A 284 -8.34 9.37 -2.90
N TYR A 285 -7.07 9.14 -2.61
CA TYR A 285 -6.62 8.13 -1.65
C TYR A 285 -7.06 8.45 -0.22
N THR A 286 -6.83 9.69 0.26
CA THR A 286 -7.27 10.12 1.58
C THR A 286 -8.80 10.13 1.71
N GLY A 287 -9.52 10.46 0.63
CA GLY A 287 -10.97 10.38 0.58
C GLY A 287 -11.49 8.94 0.64
N ALA A 288 -10.82 8.00 -0.03
CA ALA A 288 -11.17 6.58 0.02
C ALA A 288 -10.95 5.96 1.41
N LEU A 289 -9.94 6.44 2.13
CA LEU A 289 -9.66 6.06 3.52
C LEU A 289 -10.39 6.92 4.56
N SER A 290 -11.28 7.82 4.12
CA SER A 290 -11.98 8.75 5.01
C SER A 290 -11.07 9.56 5.93
N ILE A 291 -9.80 9.82 5.54
CA ILE A 291 -8.86 10.61 6.32
C ILE A 291 -9.30 12.10 6.26
N PRO A 292 -9.59 12.75 7.40
CA PRO A 292 -10.21 14.08 7.40
C PRO A 292 -9.31 15.20 6.89
N ALA A 293 -7.99 14.99 6.82
CA ALA A 293 -7.03 15.98 6.38
C ALA A 293 -6.05 15.40 5.36
N ALA A 294 -6.07 15.92 4.14
CA ALA A 294 -5.07 15.63 3.12
C ALA A 294 -3.99 16.74 3.13
N VAL A 295 -2.79 16.42 3.57
CA VAL A 295 -1.64 17.33 3.49
C VAL A 295 -0.81 16.97 2.26
N VAL A 296 -0.86 17.83 1.24
CA VAL A 296 -0.05 17.67 0.02
C VAL A 296 1.17 18.57 0.12
N GLU A 297 2.31 17.99 0.46
CA GLU A 297 3.58 18.70 0.48
C GLU A 297 4.35 18.52 -0.83
N ASN A 298 4.60 19.62 -1.51
CA ASN A 298 5.53 19.67 -2.64
C ASN A 298 6.96 19.81 -2.12
N ARG A 299 7.64 18.70 -1.85
CA ARG A 299 9.03 18.72 -1.39
C ARG A 299 9.95 19.18 -2.51
N LEU A 300 10.67 20.27 -2.27
CA LEU A 300 11.62 20.84 -3.23
C LEU A 300 12.67 19.79 -3.67
N GLU A 301 13.07 18.92 -2.76
CA GLU A 301 14.03 17.84 -3.04
C GLU A 301 13.52 16.89 -4.13
N THR A 302 12.25 16.49 -4.06
CA THR A 302 11.62 15.61 -5.06
C THR A 302 11.55 16.30 -6.43
N VAL A 303 11.19 17.58 -6.44
CA VAL A 303 11.15 18.39 -7.68
C VAL A 303 12.55 18.50 -8.31
N VAL A 304 13.57 18.80 -7.49
CA VAL A 304 14.96 18.90 -7.95
C VAL A 304 15.50 17.56 -8.43
N ALA A 305 15.23 16.47 -7.72
CA ALA A 305 15.62 15.12 -8.11
C ALA A 305 14.95 14.70 -9.43
N GLY A 306 13.65 14.95 -9.57
CA GLY A 306 12.90 14.71 -10.81
C GLY A 306 13.44 15.53 -11.97
N PHE A 307 13.76 16.81 -11.74
CA PHE A 307 14.36 17.68 -12.75
C PHE A 307 15.74 17.18 -13.18
N ALA A 308 16.59 16.84 -12.22
CA ALA A 308 17.94 16.34 -12.50
C ALA A 308 17.92 15.02 -13.29
N THR A 309 17.06 14.07 -12.89
CA THR A 309 16.92 12.78 -13.57
C THR A 309 16.40 12.91 -15.00
N GLY A 310 15.40 13.76 -15.24
CA GLY A 310 14.87 13.99 -16.59
C GLY A 310 15.87 14.65 -17.54
N VAL A 311 16.58 15.69 -17.09
CA VAL A 311 17.64 16.35 -17.86
C VAL A 311 18.81 15.41 -18.13
N LEU A 312 19.24 14.64 -17.12
CA LEU A 312 20.31 13.66 -17.26
C LEU A 312 19.94 12.56 -18.26
N THR A 313 18.69 12.08 -18.22
CA THR A 313 18.17 11.10 -19.19
C THR A 313 18.23 11.64 -20.61
N GLY A 314 17.79 12.89 -20.85
CA GLY A 314 17.89 13.54 -22.15
C GLY A 314 19.33 13.70 -22.63
N PHE A 315 20.25 14.04 -21.73
CA PHE A 315 21.67 14.14 -22.03
C PHE A 315 22.29 12.78 -22.40
N ILE A 316 22.06 11.74 -21.59
CA ILE A 316 22.57 10.39 -21.82
C ILE A 316 22.06 9.83 -23.14
N ALA A 317 20.76 9.99 -23.41
CA ALA A 317 20.13 9.56 -24.65
C ALA A 317 20.74 10.21 -25.89
N ALA A 318 21.06 11.51 -25.79
CA ALA A 318 21.65 12.28 -26.88
C ALA A 318 23.15 12.04 -27.09
N TRP A 319 23.87 11.63 -26.05
CA TRP A 319 25.34 11.59 -26.05
C TRP A 319 25.94 10.70 -27.13
N ILE A 320 25.39 9.47 -27.28
CA ILE A 320 25.91 8.51 -28.27
C ILE A 320 25.71 9.01 -29.72
N PRO A 321 24.46 9.40 -30.14
CA PRO A 321 24.22 9.90 -31.49
C PRO A 321 24.97 11.22 -31.74
N ALA A 322 25.05 12.13 -30.77
CA ALA A 322 25.76 13.40 -30.90
C ALA A 322 27.30 13.19 -31.11
N ARG A 323 27.91 12.25 -30.38
CA ARG A 323 29.29 11.86 -30.62
C ARG A 323 29.50 11.28 -32.03
N GLY A 324 28.54 10.49 -32.50
CA GLY A 324 28.51 9.95 -33.86
C GLY A 324 28.53 11.07 -34.90
N ALA A 325 27.71 12.11 -34.73
CA ALA A 325 27.65 13.27 -35.60
C ALA A 325 28.99 14.03 -35.67
N GLY A 326 29.65 14.26 -34.52
CA GLY A 326 30.95 14.94 -34.46
C GLY A 326 32.11 14.17 -35.10
N ARG A 327 31.96 12.87 -35.38
CA ARG A 327 32.96 12.01 -36.03
C ARG A 327 32.77 11.83 -37.53
N ILE A 328 31.69 12.39 -38.12
CA ILE A 328 31.44 12.31 -39.56
C ILE A 328 32.53 13.07 -40.31
N SER A 329 33.19 12.41 -41.26
CA SER A 329 34.19 13.07 -42.10
C SER A 329 33.52 13.83 -43.25
N PRO A 330 34.05 15.00 -43.69
CA PRO A 330 33.49 15.74 -44.83
C PRO A 330 33.35 14.90 -46.10
N ALA A 331 34.34 14.09 -46.39
CA ALA A 331 34.38 13.24 -47.57
C ALA A 331 33.25 12.17 -47.57
N THR A 332 32.96 11.58 -46.42
CA THR A 332 31.87 10.61 -46.29
C THR A 332 30.50 11.29 -46.36
N ALA A 333 30.39 12.49 -45.82
CA ALA A 333 29.13 13.24 -45.84
C ALA A 333 28.73 13.71 -47.24
N MET A 334 29.73 14.11 -48.05
CA MET A 334 29.52 14.61 -49.41
C MET A 334 29.32 13.50 -50.47
N ARG A 335 29.77 12.29 -50.23
CA ARG A 335 29.56 11.15 -51.16
C ARG A 335 28.11 10.64 -51.19
N GLY A 336 27.23 11.17 -50.36
CA GLY A 336 25.87 10.63 -50.15
C GLY A 336 25.91 9.31 -49.39
N GLN A 337 24.81 8.90 -48.80
CA GLN A 337 24.68 7.56 -48.23
C GLN A 337 24.62 6.55 -49.37
N LEU A 338 25.77 6.02 -49.76
CA LEU A 338 25.76 4.73 -50.49
C LEU A 338 24.97 3.72 -49.64
N PRO A 339 24.02 2.99 -50.24
CA PRO A 339 23.37 1.90 -49.52
C PRO A 339 24.49 1.03 -48.95
N PRO A 340 24.45 0.63 -47.68
CA PRO A 340 25.48 -0.21 -47.11
C PRO A 340 25.62 -1.46 -47.99
N GLY A 341 26.67 -1.47 -48.77
CA GLY A 341 27.04 -2.58 -49.67
C GLY A 341 27.51 -3.75 -48.80
N GLY A 342 26.68 -4.69 -48.59
CA GLY A 342 26.97 -5.89 -47.86
C GLY A 342 25.91 -6.94 -48.24
N GLY A 343 26.16 -7.66 -49.32
CA GLY A 343 25.36 -8.81 -49.76
C GLY A 343 25.59 -10.08 -48.93
N GLY A 344 25.94 -9.93 -47.64
CA GLY A 344 26.07 -11.05 -46.73
C GLY A 344 24.73 -11.54 -46.17
N GLU A 345 24.63 -12.86 -45.98
CA GLU A 345 23.49 -13.49 -45.32
C GLU A 345 23.17 -12.81 -44.00
N SER A 346 21.89 -12.50 -43.79
CA SER A 346 21.39 -11.98 -42.50
C SER A 346 21.57 -13.03 -41.42
N ILE A 347 21.84 -12.64 -40.19
CA ILE A 347 21.85 -13.53 -39.01
C ILE A 347 20.54 -14.34 -38.95
N PHE A 348 19.41 -13.72 -39.29
CA PHE A 348 18.10 -14.37 -39.35
C PHE A 348 18.01 -15.44 -40.43
N GLU A 349 18.67 -15.29 -41.60
CA GLU A 349 18.75 -16.32 -42.63
C GLU A 349 19.60 -17.52 -42.17
N ARG A 350 20.55 -17.28 -41.26
CA ARG A 350 21.40 -18.32 -40.69
C ARG A 350 20.70 -19.12 -39.57
N ILE A 351 19.83 -18.46 -38.78
CA ILE A 351 19.11 -19.06 -37.65
C ILE A 351 17.83 -19.78 -38.14
N LEU A 352 17.20 -19.29 -39.24
CA LEU A 352 15.94 -19.80 -39.77
C LEU A 352 16.12 -20.33 -41.23
N PRO A 353 16.80 -21.48 -41.44
CA PRO A 353 17.05 -22.06 -42.74
C PRO A 353 15.79 -22.30 -43.60
N PRO A 354 14.58 -22.67 -43.05
CA PRO A 354 13.42 -22.97 -43.85
C PRO A 354 12.80 -21.76 -44.58
N LEU A 355 13.26 -20.57 -44.33
CA LEU A 355 12.81 -19.35 -45.03
C LEU A 355 13.44 -19.16 -46.41
N ARG A 356 14.46 -19.97 -46.78
CA ARG A 356 15.15 -19.88 -48.07
C ARG A 356 14.29 -20.23 -49.31
N GLY A 357 13.14 -20.83 -49.12
CA GLY A 357 12.23 -21.25 -50.22
C GLY A 357 10.94 -20.47 -50.37
N ARG A 358 10.71 -19.45 -49.53
CA ARG A 358 9.45 -18.68 -49.51
C ARG A 358 9.57 -17.31 -50.20
N ALA A 359 8.40 -16.74 -50.57
CA ALA A 359 8.23 -15.57 -51.43
C ALA A 359 9.30 -14.48 -51.25
N VAL A 360 9.86 -13.99 -52.33
CA VAL A 360 10.93 -12.98 -52.45
C VAL A 360 10.70 -11.76 -51.57
N ARG A 361 9.44 -11.36 -51.35
CA ARG A 361 9.04 -10.25 -50.49
C ARG A 361 9.43 -10.43 -49.01
N TRP A 362 9.31 -11.64 -48.45
CA TRP A 362 9.72 -11.94 -47.08
C TRP A 362 11.24 -11.94 -46.94
N LEU A 363 11.94 -12.48 -47.95
CA LEU A 363 13.38 -12.47 -48.00
C LEU A 363 13.95 -11.05 -48.08
N GLN A 364 13.31 -10.15 -48.84
CA GLN A 364 13.67 -8.73 -48.90
C GLN A 364 13.43 -8.00 -47.58
N ALA A 365 12.32 -8.30 -46.88
CA ALA A 365 12.03 -7.72 -45.56
C ALA A 365 13.09 -8.16 -44.52
N ILE A 366 13.45 -9.45 -44.47
CA ILE A 366 14.46 -9.99 -43.55
C ILE A 366 15.85 -9.43 -43.85
N ARG A 367 16.20 -9.32 -45.15
CA ARG A 367 17.45 -8.67 -45.56
C ARG A 367 17.47 -7.18 -45.27
N GLY A 368 16.30 -6.51 -45.37
CA GLY A 368 16.15 -5.11 -44.95
C GLY A 368 16.41 -4.88 -43.47
N LEU A 369 15.88 -5.77 -42.62
CA LEU A 369 16.15 -5.79 -41.18
C LEU A 369 17.64 -6.02 -40.87
N GLY A 370 18.27 -6.97 -41.55
CA GLY A 370 19.70 -7.29 -41.39
C GLY A 370 20.63 -6.18 -41.89
N ARG A 371 20.22 -5.42 -42.89
CA ARG A 371 21.01 -4.33 -43.50
C ARG A 371 21.05 -3.08 -42.58
N SER A 372 19.98 -2.82 -41.83
CA SER A 372 19.89 -1.69 -40.89
C SER A 372 19.92 -2.15 -39.42
N ARG A 373 20.88 -3.00 -39.03
CA ARG A 373 20.94 -3.66 -37.71
C ARG A 373 20.66 -2.73 -36.55
N ARG A 374 21.30 -1.56 -36.49
CA ARG A 374 21.09 -0.59 -35.39
C ARG A 374 19.64 -0.12 -35.31
N ARG A 375 19.00 0.15 -36.45
CA ARG A 375 17.62 0.61 -36.51
C ARG A 375 16.65 -0.52 -36.13
N SER A 376 16.89 -1.73 -36.63
CA SER A 376 16.08 -2.89 -36.31
C SER A 376 16.17 -3.28 -34.85
N VAL A 377 17.39 -3.30 -34.27
CA VAL A 377 17.58 -3.53 -32.82
C VAL A 377 16.87 -2.45 -32.03
N ALA A 378 16.98 -1.21 -32.43
CA ALA A 378 16.31 -0.10 -31.77
C ALA A 378 14.78 -0.29 -31.76
N SER A 379 14.17 -0.66 -32.87
CA SER A 379 12.72 -0.92 -32.94
C SER A 379 12.32 -2.12 -32.09
N VAL A 380 13.11 -3.19 -32.12
CA VAL A 380 12.86 -4.38 -31.29
C VAL A 380 12.90 -4.06 -29.80
N VAL A 381 13.94 -3.32 -29.37
CA VAL A 381 14.06 -2.89 -27.96
C VAL A 381 12.89 -1.98 -27.56
N GLY A 382 12.46 -1.07 -28.43
CA GLY A 382 11.29 -0.22 -28.16
C GLY A 382 10.01 -1.03 -27.99
N VAL A 383 9.74 -1.98 -28.87
CA VAL A 383 8.58 -2.88 -28.73
C VAL A 383 8.71 -3.76 -27.48
N MET A 384 9.90 -4.29 -27.21
CA MET A 384 10.17 -5.11 -26.04
C MET A 384 9.87 -4.33 -24.74
N LEU A 385 10.34 -3.08 -24.63
CA LEU A 385 10.07 -2.25 -23.45
C LEU A 385 8.58 -1.94 -23.31
N ALA A 386 7.89 -1.62 -24.39
CA ALA A 386 6.44 -1.38 -24.38
C ALA A 386 5.67 -2.65 -23.95
N THR A 387 6.02 -3.80 -24.52
CA THR A 387 5.40 -5.08 -24.14
C THR A 387 5.68 -5.45 -22.70
N MET A 388 6.91 -5.20 -22.22
CA MET A 388 7.29 -5.45 -20.82
C MET A 388 6.42 -4.63 -19.86
N LEU A 389 6.19 -3.35 -20.14
CA LEU A 389 5.33 -2.50 -19.30
C LEU A 389 3.88 -3.02 -19.26
N ILE A 390 3.35 -3.46 -20.40
CA ILE A 390 2.00 -4.06 -20.47
C ILE A 390 1.95 -5.35 -19.65
N LEU A 391 2.93 -6.23 -19.80
CA LEU A 391 2.98 -7.52 -19.11
C LEU A 391 3.15 -7.34 -17.60
N VAL A 392 3.94 -6.36 -17.14
CA VAL A 392 4.07 -6.05 -15.72
C VAL A 392 2.73 -5.59 -15.14
N SER A 393 2.02 -4.69 -15.85
CA SER A 393 0.72 -4.19 -15.39
C SER A 393 -0.35 -5.30 -15.34
N TRP A 394 -0.42 -6.13 -16.35
CA TRP A 394 -1.37 -7.25 -16.38
C TRP A 394 -1.00 -8.36 -15.40
N GLY A 395 0.29 -8.69 -15.30
CA GLY A 395 0.77 -9.70 -14.35
C GLY A 395 0.47 -9.34 -12.90
N MET A 396 0.43 -8.04 -12.56
CA MET A 396 0.00 -7.59 -11.25
C MET A 396 -1.50 -7.88 -11.01
N ILE A 397 -2.35 -7.62 -12.00
CA ILE A 397 -3.79 -7.91 -11.91
C ILE A 397 -4.02 -9.43 -11.79
N ASP A 398 -3.36 -10.23 -12.64
CA ASP A 398 -3.45 -11.69 -12.58
C ASP A 398 -2.99 -12.24 -11.21
N THR A 399 -1.94 -11.64 -10.63
CA THR A 399 -1.44 -12.04 -9.31
C THR A 399 -2.48 -11.77 -8.22
N ILE A 400 -3.14 -10.61 -8.25
CA ILE A 400 -4.21 -10.28 -7.31
C ILE A 400 -5.38 -11.25 -7.47
N GLU A 401 -5.80 -11.54 -8.70
CA GLU A 401 -6.89 -12.48 -8.97
C GLU A 401 -6.57 -13.89 -8.43
N VAL A 402 -5.34 -14.37 -8.66
CA VAL A 402 -4.88 -15.65 -8.11
C VAL A 402 -4.84 -15.66 -6.59
N LEU A 403 -4.42 -14.55 -5.97
CA LEU A 403 -4.42 -14.41 -4.50
C LEU A 403 -5.84 -14.47 -3.93
N LEU A 404 -6.77 -13.73 -4.54
CA LEU A 404 -8.19 -13.73 -4.12
C LEU A 404 -8.84 -15.10 -4.32
N ASP A 405 -8.60 -15.76 -5.46
CA ASP A 405 -9.10 -17.12 -5.70
C ASP A 405 -8.53 -18.10 -4.67
N ARG A 406 -7.23 -18.01 -4.39
CA ARG A 406 -6.57 -18.88 -3.41
C ARG A 406 -7.14 -18.66 -2.00
N GLN A 407 -7.34 -17.40 -1.61
CA GLN A 407 -7.83 -17.06 -0.28
C GLN A 407 -9.31 -17.41 -0.10
N PHE A 408 -10.17 -16.99 -1.02
CA PHE A 408 -11.63 -17.04 -0.84
C PHE A 408 -12.32 -18.22 -1.53
N VAL A 409 -11.59 -19.01 -2.33
CA VAL A 409 -12.15 -20.21 -2.97
C VAL A 409 -11.44 -21.48 -2.53
N GLN A 410 -10.13 -21.42 -2.29
CA GLN A 410 -9.34 -22.61 -1.96
C GLN A 410 -9.12 -22.79 -0.46
N ILE A 411 -8.90 -21.70 0.29
CA ILE A 411 -8.64 -21.70 1.74
C ILE A 411 -9.95 -21.49 2.51
N GLN A 412 -10.59 -20.35 2.34
CA GLN A 412 -11.88 -20.01 2.97
C GLN A 412 -13.02 -20.41 2.05
N ARG A 413 -13.55 -21.60 2.23
CA ARG A 413 -14.57 -22.18 1.35
C ARG A 413 -15.99 -21.95 1.83
N TYR A 414 -16.14 -21.27 2.97
CA TYR A 414 -17.45 -20.95 3.54
C TYR A 414 -18.03 -19.70 2.87
N ASP A 415 -19.34 -19.71 2.65
CA ASP A 415 -20.07 -18.56 2.10
C ASP A 415 -20.46 -17.55 3.17
N ALA A 416 -20.58 -18.01 4.44
CA ALA A 416 -20.94 -17.16 5.57
C ALA A 416 -20.20 -17.59 6.85
N GLN A 417 -19.85 -16.63 7.69
CA GLN A 417 -19.30 -16.84 9.01
C GLN A 417 -20.21 -16.19 10.05
N LEU A 418 -20.58 -16.93 11.09
CA LEU A 418 -21.41 -16.46 12.18
C LEU A 418 -20.58 -16.29 13.45
N HIS A 419 -20.58 -15.10 14.02
CA HIS A 419 -20.00 -14.84 15.33
C HIS A 419 -21.05 -15.08 16.41
N ILE A 420 -20.75 -15.98 17.33
CA ILE A 420 -21.69 -16.43 18.34
C ILE A 420 -21.26 -15.90 19.70
N ALA A 421 -22.17 -15.25 20.42
CA ALA A 421 -21.98 -14.83 21.79
C ALA A 421 -23.13 -15.34 22.67
N GLY A 422 -22.79 -15.90 23.84
CA GLY A 422 -23.77 -16.27 24.87
C GLY A 422 -24.62 -17.52 24.60
N ARG A 423 -24.37 -18.28 23.53
CA ARG A 423 -24.98 -19.59 23.23
C ARG A 423 -23.95 -20.67 23.05
N ALA A 424 -24.34 -21.92 23.30
CA ALA A 424 -23.48 -23.05 22.99
C ALA A 424 -23.32 -23.19 21.46
N VAL A 425 -22.10 -23.45 21.02
CA VAL A 425 -21.77 -23.56 19.58
C VAL A 425 -22.55 -24.67 18.91
N ASP A 426 -22.71 -25.84 19.57
CA ASP A 426 -23.43 -27.00 19.06
C ASP A 426 -24.93 -26.73 18.83
N ASP A 427 -25.56 -25.94 19.72
CA ASP A 427 -26.96 -25.56 19.57
C ASP A 427 -27.17 -24.67 18.34
N VAL A 428 -26.28 -23.68 18.14
CA VAL A 428 -26.33 -22.78 16.99
C VAL A 428 -25.99 -23.53 15.70
N ALA A 429 -24.99 -24.39 15.71
CA ALA A 429 -24.65 -25.22 14.55
C ALA A 429 -25.82 -26.10 14.12
N THR A 430 -26.57 -26.66 15.07
CA THR A 430 -27.79 -27.45 14.82
C THR A 430 -28.90 -26.62 14.22
N ASP A 431 -29.14 -25.43 14.77
CA ASP A 431 -30.17 -24.50 14.28
C ASP A 431 -29.87 -24.06 12.84
N VAL A 432 -28.60 -23.71 12.56
CA VAL A 432 -28.16 -23.25 11.24
C VAL A 432 -28.17 -24.38 10.20
N ALA A 433 -27.74 -25.58 10.57
CA ALA A 433 -27.85 -26.77 9.71
C ALA A 433 -29.28 -27.13 9.32
N GLY A 434 -30.28 -26.67 10.10
CA GLY A 434 -31.72 -26.81 9.79
C GLY A 434 -32.27 -25.78 8.81
N VAL A 435 -31.46 -24.77 8.40
CA VAL A 435 -31.90 -23.72 7.46
C VAL A 435 -31.84 -24.26 6.03
N ASP A 436 -32.90 -24.01 5.27
CA ASP A 436 -32.97 -24.48 3.87
C ASP A 436 -31.92 -23.78 3.01
N GLY A 437 -31.07 -24.56 2.33
CA GLY A 437 -29.97 -24.08 1.51
C GLY A 437 -28.60 -24.10 2.18
N VAL A 438 -28.51 -24.55 3.45
CA VAL A 438 -27.21 -24.77 4.13
C VAL A 438 -26.76 -26.21 3.89
N ASP A 439 -25.62 -26.39 3.25
CA ASP A 439 -25.06 -27.72 2.94
C ASP A 439 -24.22 -28.28 4.08
N SER A 440 -23.43 -27.45 4.75
CA SER A 440 -22.58 -27.84 5.88
C SER A 440 -22.34 -26.68 6.84
N VAL A 441 -22.14 -27.02 8.11
CA VAL A 441 -21.80 -26.08 9.19
C VAL A 441 -20.62 -26.66 9.95
N GLU A 442 -19.56 -25.89 10.12
CA GLU A 442 -18.37 -26.28 10.87
C GLU A 442 -18.07 -25.25 11.96
N PRO A 443 -17.93 -25.67 13.21
CA PRO A 443 -17.54 -24.76 14.29
C PRO A 443 -16.05 -24.41 14.18
N ALA A 444 -15.72 -23.15 14.47
CA ALA A 444 -14.36 -22.68 14.58
C ALA A 444 -14.21 -21.77 15.80
N LEU A 445 -13.10 -21.86 16.51
CA LEU A 445 -12.78 -20.93 17.58
C LEU A 445 -11.71 -19.95 17.07
N VAL A 446 -12.07 -18.68 17.02
CA VAL A 446 -11.15 -17.58 16.69
C VAL A 446 -10.92 -16.78 17.97
N ALA A 447 -9.68 -16.78 18.45
CA ALA A 447 -9.31 -16.09 19.68
C ALA A 447 -7.98 -15.34 19.54
N PRO A 448 -7.87 -14.14 20.12
CA PRO A 448 -6.58 -13.48 20.22
C PRO A 448 -5.69 -14.25 21.21
N VAL A 449 -4.46 -14.52 20.82
CA VAL A 449 -3.48 -15.22 21.64
C VAL A 449 -2.13 -14.52 21.57
N THR A 450 -1.34 -14.67 22.64
CA THR A 450 0.04 -14.24 22.64
C THR A 450 0.95 -15.46 22.66
N VAL A 451 1.69 -15.66 21.59
CA VAL A 451 2.67 -16.75 21.48
C VAL A 451 3.98 -16.28 22.13
N LEU A 452 4.44 -17.01 23.15
CA LEU A 452 5.69 -16.73 23.82
C LEU A 452 6.80 -17.54 23.17
N GLY A 453 7.75 -16.87 22.54
CA GLY A 453 8.94 -17.46 21.92
C GLY A 453 10.23 -17.11 22.67
N PRO A 454 11.36 -17.73 22.29
CA PRO A 454 12.67 -17.40 22.86
C PRO A 454 13.09 -15.95 22.65
N ASP A 455 12.62 -15.33 21.57
CA ASP A 455 12.99 -13.99 21.12
C ASP A 455 11.94 -12.91 21.53
N GLY A 456 10.91 -13.30 22.31
CA GLY A 456 9.87 -12.40 22.79
C GLY A 456 8.45 -12.94 22.66
N ALA A 457 7.49 -12.09 22.97
CA ALA A 457 6.05 -12.34 22.83
C ALA A 457 5.54 -11.85 21.48
N TYR A 458 4.65 -12.61 20.83
CA TYR A 458 4.02 -12.26 19.57
C TYR A 458 2.50 -12.43 19.68
N SER A 459 1.79 -11.30 19.65
CA SER A 459 0.32 -11.31 19.70
C SER A 459 -0.23 -11.60 18.31
N THR A 460 -1.12 -12.59 18.22
CA THR A 460 -1.73 -13.06 16.98
C THR A 460 -3.15 -13.56 17.22
N THR A 461 -3.81 -13.97 16.16
CA THR A 461 -5.12 -14.64 16.23
C THR A 461 -4.91 -16.15 16.01
N GLN A 462 -5.41 -16.95 16.92
CA GLN A 462 -5.48 -18.40 16.78
C GLN A 462 -6.83 -18.78 16.20
N THR A 463 -6.82 -19.57 15.13
CA THR A 463 -8.02 -20.24 14.63
C THR A 463 -7.86 -21.73 14.94
N ALA A 464 -8.75 -22.25 15.78
CA ALA A 464 -8.83 -23.68 16.06
C ALA A 464 -9.97 -24.29 15.23
N LEU A 465 -9.64 -25.34 14.49
CA LEU A 465 -10.52 -26.05 13.58
C LEU A 465 -10.70 -27.49 14.06
N GLU A 466 -11.80 -28.13 13.69
CA GLU A 466 -11.96 -29.58 13.87
C GLU A 466 -11.02 -30.35 12.95
N PRO A 467 -10.56 -31.56 13.34
CA PRO A 467 -9.60 -32.34 12.54
C PRO A 467 -10.07 -32.73 11.14
N ASP A 468 -11.35 -32.70 10.88
CA ASP A 468 -12.00 -33.02 9.62
C ASP A 468 -12.61 -31.79 8.93
N ALA A 469 -12.20 -30.59 9.33
CA ALA A 469 -12.67 -29.34 8.76
C ALA A 469 -12.41 -29.27 7.24
N THR A 470 -13.44 -28.87 6.49
CA THR A 470 -13.42 -28.78 5.03
C THR A 470 -13.73 -27.36 4.52
N LEU A 471 -14.39 -26.54 5.34
CA LEU A 471 -14.73 -25.16 5.00
C LEU A 471 -13.57 -24.19 5.18
N HIS A 472 -12.59 -24.54 6.03
CA HIS A 472 -11.33 -23.81 6.14
C HIS A 472 -10.16 -24.77 5.95
N VAL A 473 -9.38 -24.60 4.89
CA VAL A 473 -8.33 -25.54 4.49
C VAL A 473 -6.97 -24.85 4.62
N LEU A 474 -6.02 -25.54 5.25
CA LEU A 474 -4.62 -25.13 5.25
C LEU A 474 -3.93 -25.69 3.99
N LEU A 475 -3.28 -24.83 3.22
CA LEU A 475 -2.54 -25.23 2.02
C LEU A 475 -1.03 -25.17 2.29
N GLY A 476 -0.34 -26.24 1.93
CA GLY A 476 1.13 -26.26 1.90
C GLY A 476 1.69 -25.46 0.72
N ASP A 477 3.02 -25.31 0.70
CA ASP A 477 3.75 -24.60 -0.36
C ASP A 477 3.52 -25.23 -1.75
N ASP A 478 3.21 -26.53 -1.78
CA ASP A 478 2.88 -27.29 -2.99
C ASP A 478 1.40 -27.14 -3.44
N GLY A 479 0.61 -26.38 -2.70
CA GLY A 479 -0.82 -26.19 -2.95
C GLY A 479 -1.70 -27.38 -2.55
N GLN A 480 -1.14 -28.37 -1.85
CA GLN A 480 -1.91 -29.50 -1.31
C GLN A 480 -2.49 -29.14 0.07
N ALA A 481 -3.68 -29.66 0.36
CA ALA A 481 -4.29 -29.50 1.67
C ALA A 481 -3.44 -30.22 2.73
N LEU A 482 -3.10 -29.50 3.78
CA LEU A 482 -2.45 -30.07 4.96
C LEU A 482 -3.53 -30.64 5.89
N PRO A 483 -3.28 -31.78 6.54
CA PRO A 483 -4.16 -32.27 7.58
C PRO A 483 -4.16 -31.28 8.76
N VAL A 484 -5.34 -30.96 9.27
CA VAL A 484 -5.54 -30.14 10.47
C VAL A 484 -5.34 -30.99 11.71
#